data_b804a4c389bdf190dc7d38cb1fdc48a5
#
_entry.id   b804a4c389bdf190dc7d38cb1fdc48a5
#
_cell.length_a   1.000
_cell.length_b   1.000
_cell.length_c   1.000
_cell.angle_alpha   90.00
_cell.angle_beta   90.00
_cell.angle_gamma   90.00
#
_symmetry.space_group_name_H-M   'P 1'
#
loop_
_entity.id
_entity.type
_entity.pdbx_description
1 polymer ?
#
loop_
_entity_poly.entity_id
_entity_poly.type
_entity_poly.pdbx_seq_one_letter_code
_entity_poly.pdbx_strand_id
1 'polypeptide(L)'
;LTTMLDIAPANDREAKPGMTTETKLPKPEKSGLLPVKGLNYYYAVYGKGEPMLLLHGGLGSIDMFAPILPKLAENRTVIGVDLQGHGRTALGDRPFSLEAIGDDMADIVKALGYDKVDVMGYSLGGGVAFRMAVQHPETVRRLVLVSTGYAADGFYDEMRPQQAQLSAAAAEFMKDTPMYKSYVAVASHPEDFPKLLDALGNFMRQSYDFSADVPKLKMPVMLAYGDSDMYKPEHEIKFYQMLGGGLKDAGWMRENLSQNRLAILPNRTHYDVFFAPELTAAALPFLNGETKVKSWDEVVGETK
;
A
#
# COMPACT_ATOMS: atom_id res chain seq x y z
N LEU A 1 -12.38 22.84 -5.56
CA LEU A 1 -11.55 22.31 -6.67
C LEU A 1 -10.09 22.75 -6.56
N THR A 2 -9.83 23.91 -5.97
CA THR A 2 -8.47 24.47 -5.84
C THR A 2 -7.62 23.74 -4.80
N THR A 3 -8.23 23.12 -3.81
CA THR A 3 -7.52 22.53 -2.65
C THR A 3 -6.97 21.12 -2.88
N MET A 4 -7.48 20.39 -3.86
CA MET A 4 -6.85 19.11 -4.27
C MET A 4 -5.63 19.33 -5.19
N LEU A 5 -5.53 20.50 -5.78
CA LEU A 5 -4.44 20.87 -6.71
C LEU A 5 -3.32 21.64 -6.00
N ASP A 6 -3.57 22.20 -4.82
CA ASP A 6 -2.56 22.81 -3.97
C ASP A 6 -1.70 21.80 -3.19
N ILE A 7 -1.72 20.54 -3.60
CA ILE A 7 -0.70 19.56 -3.20
C ILE A 7 0.52 19.70 -4.13
N ALA A 8 0.89 20.92 -4.42
CA ALA A 8 2.26 21.18 -4.84
C ALA A 8 3.11 21.17 -3.57
N PRO A 9 4.20 20.43 -3.53
CA PRO A 9 5.09 20.50 -2.39
C PRO A 9 5.63 21.92 -2.30
N ALA A 10 5.15 22.66 -1.33
CA ALA A 10 5.82 23.88 -0.92
C ALA A 10 7.11 23.47 -0.21
N ASN A 11 8.11 23.11 -0.98
CA ASN A 11 9.51 23.07 -0.58
C ASN A 11 10.35 23.13 -1.84
N ASP A 12 10.51 24.34 -2.36
CA ASP A 12 11.69 24.73 -3.11
C ASP A 12 12.91 24.64 -2.17
N ARG A 13 13.24 23.43 -1.74
CA ARG A 13 14.63 23.14 -1.38
C ARG A 13 15.28 22.78 -2.70
N GLU A 14 16.10 23.72 -3.18
CA GLU A 14 16.96 23.54 -4.33
C GLU A 14 17.51 22.11 -4.34
N ALA A 15 17.06 21.31 -5.30
CA ALA A 15 17.67 20.03 -5.59
C ALA A 15 19.12 20.31 -5.92
N LYS A 16 20.05 19.77 -5.13
CA LYS A 16 21.47 19.91 -5.42
C LYS A 16 21.72 19.43 -6.85
N PRO A 17 22.40 20.21 -7.71
CA PRO A 17 22.73 19.77 -9.05
C PRO A 17 23.48 18.43 -8.96
N GLY A 18 22.94 17.36 -9.55
CA GLY A 18 23.55 16.04 -9.61
C GLY A 18 22.74 14.86 -9.04
N MET A 19 21.54 15.07 -8.46
CA MET A 19 20.71 14.00 -7.87
C MET A 19 19.38 13.78 -8.59
N THR A 20 19.31 13.98 -9.90
CA THR A 20 18.14 13.62 -10.71
C THR A 20 18.43 12.37 -11.54
N THR A 21 18.73 11.25 -10.89
CA THR A 21 18.47 9.96 -11.49
C THR A 21 17.05 9.58 -11.10
N GLU A 22 16.10 9.71 -12.03
CA GLU A 22 14.79 9.11 -11.87
C GLU A 22 15.00 7.65 -11.47
N THR A 23 14.55 7.28 -10.25
CA THR A 23 14.63 5.90 -9.80
C THR A 23 13.61 5.10 -10.60
N LYS A 24 14.09 4.18 -11.43
CA LYS A 24 13.26 3.29 -12.25
C LYS A 24 13.24 1.91 -11.65
N LEU A 25 12.14 1.18 -11.92
CA LEU A 25 12.06 -0.24 -11.60
C LEU A 25 13.18 -0.99 -12.31
N PRO A 26 13.79 -1.99 -11.65
CA PRO A 26 14.68 -2.92 -12.33
C PRO A 26 13.89 -3.73 -13.36
N LYS A 27 14.61 -4.42 -14.25
CA LYS A 27 13.98 -5.36 -15.20
C LYS A 27 13.34 -6.51 -14.41
N PRO A 28 12.05 -6.82 -14.62
CA PRO A 28 11.42 -7.95 -13.97
C PRO A 28 11.97 -9.28 -14.48
N GLU A 29 11.96 -10.29 -13.63
CA GLU A 29 12.24 -11.69 -14.00
C GLU A 29 11.14 -12.23 -14.94
N LYS A 30 9.91 -11.80 -14.69
CA LYS A 30 8.73 -12.16 -15.46
C LYS A 30 7.71 -11.05 -15.40
N SER A 31 7.00 -10.81 -16.49
CA SER A 31 5.87 -9.88 -16.52
C SER A 31 4.87 -10.30 -17.60
N GLY A 32 3.66 -9.80 -17.50
CA GLY A 32 2.63 -10.08 -18.49
C GLY A 32 1.27 -9.57 -18.08
N LEU A 33 0.28 -9.91 -18.89
CA LEU A 33 -1.13 -9.67 -18.62
C LEU A 33 -1.78 -10.99 -18.22
N LEU A 34 -2.55 -10.97 -17.14
CA LEU A 34 -3.28 -12.13 -16.62
C LEU A 34 -4.77 -11.86 -16.63
N PRO A 35 -5.56 -12.65 -17.38
CA PRO A 35 -7.01 -12.47 -17.39
C PRO A 35 -7.63 -12.97 -16.09
N VAL A 36 -8.38 -12.10 -15.42
CA VAL A 36 -9.14 -12.41 -14.21
C VAL A 36 -10.49 -11.70 -14.27
N LYS A 37 -11.57 -12.46 -14.32
CA LYS A 37 -12.96 -11.94 -14.29
C LYS A 37 -13.22 -10.79 -15.28
N GLY A 38 -12.74 -10.95 -16.51
CA GLY A 38 -12.95 -9.97 -17.59
C GLY A 38 -11.97 -8.80 -17.62
N LEU A 39 -11.01 -8.74 -16.71
CA LEU A 39 -9.92 -7.78 -16.69
C LEU A 39 -8.59 -8.46 -17.02
N ASN A 40 -7.72 -7.77 -17.72
CA ASN A 40 -6.36 -8.21 -17.98
C ASN A 40 -5.40 -7.43 -17.06
N TYR A 41 -5.03 -8.05 -15.94
CA TYR A 41 -4.12 -7.44 -14.96
C TYR A 41 -2.67 -7.54 -15.41
N TYR A 42 -2.00 -6.41 -15.46
CA TYR A 42 -0.54 -6.41 -15.59
C TYR A 42 0.10 -6.78 -14.25
N TYR A 43 1.04 -7.71 -14.31
CA TYR A 43 1.87 -8.09 -13.18
C TYR A 43 3.34 -8.12 -13.59
N ALA A 44 4.23 -7.94 -12.62
CA ALA A 44 5.66 -8.10 -12.80
C ALA A 44 6.26 -8.75 -11.56
N VAL A 45 7.19 -9.68 -11.75
CA VAL A 45 7.83 -10.45 -10.69
C VAL A 45 9.30 -10.09 -10.63
N TYR A 46 9.78 -9.78 -9.42
CA TYR A 46 11.15 -9.37 -9.16
C TYR A 46 11.75 -10.24 -8.05
N GLY A 47 13.05 -10.52 -8.17
CA GLY A 47 13.79 -11.23 -7.14
C GLY A 47 13.41 -12.70 -7.00
N LYS A 48 13.96 -13.32 -5.95
CA LYS A 48 13.73 -14.73 -5.60
C LYS A 48 13.67 -14.89 -4.10
N GLY A 49 12.86 -15.84 -3.65
CA GLY A 49 12.66 -16.17 -2.25
C GLY A 49 11.18 -16.23 -1.90
N GLU A 50 10.85 -15.99 -0.64
CA GLU A 50 9.47 -16.00 -0.17
C GLU A 50 8.62 -14.99 -0.93
N PRO A 51 7.44 -15.38 -1.42
CA PRO A 51 6.61 -14.52 -2.25
C PRO A 51 5.90 -13.44 -1.44
N MET A 52 5.91 -12.22 -1.98
CA MET A 52 5.19 -11.08 -1.47
C MET A 52 4.44 -10.39 -2.61
N LEU A 53 3.14 -10.14 -2.40
CA LEU A 53 2.33 -9.30 -3.27
C LEU A 53 2.46 -7.85 -2.82
N LEU A 54 2.75 -6.93 -3.76
CA LEU A 54 2.93 -5.50 -3.51
C LEU A 54 1.88 -4.71 -4.30
N LEU A 55 1.04 -3.94 -3.59
CA LEU A 55 -0.10 -3.22 -4.14
C LEU A 55 0.03 -1.71 -3.93
N HIS A 56 -0.06 -0.96 -5.03
CA HIS A 56 0.12 0.49 -5.08
C HIS A 56 -1.14 1.25 -4.65
N GLY A 57 -0.97 2.57 -4.45
CA GLY A 57 -2.07 3.49 -4.12
C GLY A 57 -2.82 4.03 -5.32
N GLY A 58 -3.90 4.76 -5.04
CA GLY A 58 -4.73 5.39 -6.05
C GLY A 58 -3.95 6.34 -6.95
N LEU A 59 -4.25 6.31 -8.24
CA LEU A 59 -3.59 7.05 -9.32
C LEU A 59 -2.10 6.67 -9.50
N GLY A 60 -1.66 5.58 -8.89
CA GLY A 60 -0.30 5.05 -9.02
C GLY A 60 -0.21 3.86 -9.95
N SER A 61 0.91 3.19 -9.84
CA SER A 61 1.23 1.89 -10.43
C SER A 61 2.35 1.25 -9.63
N ILE A 62 2.78 0.04 -9.98
CA ILE A 62 3.93 -0.57 -9.30
C ILE A 62 5.19 0.29 -9.41
N ASP A 63 5.28 1.15 -10.40
CA ASP A 63 6.43 2.05 -10.60
C ASP A 63 6.65 3.01 -9.43
N MET A 64 5.61 3.33 -8.66
CA MET A 64 5.76 4.19 -7.48
C MET A 64 6.66 3.59 -6.41
N PHE A 65 6.83 2.26 -6.40
CA PHE A 65 7.69 1.57 -5.44
C PHE A 65 9.15 1.43 -5.90
N ALA A 66 9.53 2.01 -7.04
CA ALA A 66 10.88 1.90 -7.56
C ALA A 66 11.98 2.17 -6.51
N PRO A 67 11.85 3.17 -5.60
CA PRO A 67 12.88 3.43 -4.59
C PRO A 67 13.08 2.31 -3.57
N ILE A 68 12.05 1.52 -3.26
CA ILE A 68 12.14 0.47 -2.22
C ILE A 68 12.13 -0.95 -2.78
N LEU A 69 11.74 -1.12 -4.03
CA LEU A 69 11.62 -2.45 -4.65
C LEU A 69 12.94 -3.25 -4.63
N PRO A 70 14.10 -2.68 -4.96
CA PRO A 70 15.35 -3.43 -4.91
C PRO A 70 15.64 -4.02 -3.54
N LYS A 71 15.35 -3.28 -2.47
CA LYS A 71 15.54 -3.75 -1.09
C LYS A 71 14.57 -4.87 -0.73
N LEU A 72 13.31 -4.73 -1.12
CA LEU A 72 12.30 -5.78 -0.91
C LEU A 72 12.64 -7.06 -1.67
N ALA A 73 13.11 -6.92 -2.91
CA ALA A 73 13.43 -8.05 -3.81
C ALA A 73 14.81 -8.67 -3.58
N GLU A 74 15.60 -8.15 -2.66
CA GLU A 74 16.95 -8.63 -2.38
C GLU A 74 16.96 -10.11 -1.96
N ASN A 75 15.99 -10.51 -1.12
CA ASN A 75 15.85 -11.88 -0.62
C ASN A 75 14.41 -12.41 -0.72
N ARG A 76 13.58 -11.79 -1.57
CA ARG A 76 12.18 -12.15 -1.75
C ARG A 76 11.79 -12.14 -3.21
N THR A 77 10.79 -12.95 -3.53
CA THR A 77 10.03 -12.79 -4.76
C THR A 77 9.00 -11.71 -4.51
N VAL A 78 9.06 -10.60 -5.26
CA VAL A 78 8.08 -9.51 -5.17
C VAL A 78 7.20 -9.54 -6.41
N ILE A 79 5.89 -9.68 -6.20
CA ILE A 79 4.87 -9.68 -7.25
C ILE A 79 4.18 -8.33 -7.18
N GLY A 80 4.46 -7.45 -8.15
CA GLY A 80 3.76 -6.19 -8.30
C GLY A 80 2.59 -6.33 -9.26
N VAL A 81 1.46 -5.73 -8.95
CA VAL A 81 0.26 -5.74 -9.81
C VAL A 81 -0.21 -4.30 -10.00
N ASP A 82 -0.46 -3.92 -11.24
CA ASP A 82 -1.20 -2.69 -11.52
C ASP A 82 -2.69 -2.96 -11.32
N LEU A 83 -3.31 -2.24 -10.39
CA LEU A 83 -4.72 -2.44 -10.04
C LEU A 83 -5.65 -2.02 -11.16
N GLN A 84 -6.90 -2.47 -11.11
CA GLN A 84 -7.95 -2.13 -12.08
C GLN A 84 -7.93 -0.63 -12.42
N GLY A 85 -7.80 -0.29 -13.69
CA GLY A 85 -7.81 1.08 -14.20
C GLY A 85 -6.49 1.84 -14.03
N HIS A 86 -5.48 1.23 -13.43
CA HIS A 86 -4.20 1.87 -13.12
C HIS A 86 -3.07 1.28 -13.97
N GLY A 87 -2.07 2.09 -14.23
CA GLY A 87 -0.88 1.66 -14.95
C GLY A 87 -1.21 0.98 -16.27
N ARG A 88 -0.77 -0.27 -16.43
CA ARG A 88 -0.94 -1.07 -17.66
C ARG A 88 -2.23 -1.90 -17.64
N THR A 89 -3.02 -1.82 -16.57
CA THR A 89 -4.29 -2.54 -16.43
C THR A 89 -5.46 -1.63 -16.79
N ALA A 90 -6.27 -2.05 -17.75
CA ALA A 90 -7.44 -1.29 -18.18
C ALA A 90 -8.51 -1.22 -17.08
N LEU A 91 -9.35 -0.19 -17.13
CA LEU A 91 -10.43 0.02 -16.17
C LEU A 91 -11.53 -1.05 -16.31
N GLY A 92 -11.83 -1.47 -17.53
CA GLY A 92 -12.94 -2.35 -17.81
C GLY A 92 -14.30 -1.68 -17.56
N ASP A 93 -15.36 -2.51 -17.59
CA ASP A 93 -16.75 -2.03 -17.44
C ASP A 93 -17.30 -2.23 -16.03
N ARG A 94 -16.53 -2.88 -15.16
CA ARG A 94 -16.91 -3.17 -13.78
C ARG A 94 -16.67 -1.96 -12.89
N PRO A 95 -17.61 -1.61 -11.98
CA PRO A 95 -17.38 -0.58 -10.97
C PRO A 95 -16.14 -0.89 -10.13
N PHE A 96 -15.47 0.16 -9.67
CA PHE A 96 -14.31 0.02 -8.78
C PHE A 96 -14.78 -0.42 -7.39
N SER A 97 -14.26 -1.55 -6.90
CA SER A 97 -14.66 -2.15 -5.62
C SER A 97 -13.46 -2.81 -4.96
N LEU A 98 -13.17 -2.45 -3.72
CA LEU A 98 -12.08 -3.06 -2.96
C LEU A 98 -12.30 -4.57 -2.79
N GLU A 99 -13.55 -4.97 -2.54
CA GLU A 99 -13.93 -6.37 -2.36
C GLU A 99 -13.67 -7.18 -3.64
N ALA A 100 -14.11 -6.67 -4.77
CA ALA A 100 -13.91 -7.36 -6.05
C ALA A 100 -12.44 -7.45 -6.44
N ILE A 101 -11.69 -6.37 -6.25
CA ILE A 101 -10.26 -6.36 -6.55
C ILE A 101 -9.48 -7.25 -5.56
N GLY A 102 -9.92 -7.31 -4.30
CA GLY A 102 -9.37 -8.24 -3.31
C GLY A 102 -9.50 -9.70 -3.73
N ASP A 103 -10.67 -10.09 -4.25
CA ASP A 103 -10.89 -11.42 -4.83
C ASP A 103 -9.99 -11.67 -6.04
N ASP A 104 -9.84 -10.67 -6.90
CA ASP A 104 -8.97 -10.77 -8.08
C ASP A 104 -7.50 -10.99 -7.68
N MET A 105 -7.02 -10.34 -6.63
CA MET A 105 -5.65 -10.52 -6.14
C MET A 105 -5.40 -11.95 -5.66
N ALA A 106 -6.38 -12.56 -4.98
CA ALA A 106 -6.30 -13.97 -4.59
C ALA A 106 -6.23 -14.89 -5.83
N ASP A 107 -7.02 -14.61 -6.85
CA ASP A 107 -6.98 -15.36 -8.10
C ASP A 107 -5.64 -15.20 -8.84
N ILE A 108 -5.07 -14.00 -8.83
CA ILE A 108 -3.78 -13.71 -9.48
C ILE A 108 -2.64 -14.52 -8.84
N VAL A 109 -2.50 -14.48 -7.52
CA VAL A 109 -1.40 -15.18 -6.85
C VAL A 109 -1.53 -16.69 -7.05
N LYS A 110 -2.73 -17.21 -7.03
CA LYS A 110 -3.01 -18.63 -7.31
C LYS A 110 -2.66 -19.02 -8.75
N ALA A 111 -3.08 -18.18 -9.72
CA ALA A 111 -2.78 -18.41 -11.13
C ALA A 111 -1.28 -18.36 -11.43
N LEU A 112 -0.52 -17.59 -10.65
CA LEU A 112 0.94 -17.52 -10.74
C LEU A 112 1.64 -18.68 -10.02
N GLY A 113 0.89 -19.58 -9.39
CA GLY A 113 1.41 -20.79 -8.77
C GLY A 113 1.74 -20.66 -7.28
N TYR A 114 1.23 -19.63 -6.60
CA TYR A 114 1.47 -19.44 -5.16
C TYR A 114 0.22 -19.80 -4.36
N ASP A 115 0.39 -20.64 -3.33
CA ASP A 115 -0.69 -20.97 -2.40
C ASP A 115 -0.86 -19.91 -1.31
N LYS A 116 0.25 -19.36 -0.82
CA LYS A 116 0.27 -18.40 0.27
C LYS A 116 1.38 -17.38 0.05
N VAL A 117 1.03 -16.10 0.24
CA VAL A 117 1.96 -14.97 0.06
C VAL A 117 1.87 -14.01 1.23
N ASP A 118 2.95 -13.27 1.47
CA ASP A 118 2.85 -12.04 2.24
C ASP A 118 2.23 -10.96 1.35
N VAL A 119 1.52 -10.00 1.94
CA VAL A 119 0.90 -8.90 1.19
C VAL A 119 1.27 -7.58 1.84
N MET A 120 1.73 -6.65 1.04
CA MET A 120 1.95 -5.26 1.43
C MET A 120 1.16 -4.36 0.49
N GLY A 121 0.29 -3.54 1.05
CA GLY A 121 -0.52 -2.60 0.29
C GLY A 121 -0.44 -1.20 0.86
N TYR A 122 -0.35 -0.21 -0.02
CA TYR A 122 -0.31 1.21 0.32
C TYR A 122 -1.61 1.89 -0.08
N SER A 123 -2.22 2.64 0.86
CA SER A 123 -3.40 3.47 0.62
C SER A 123 -4.55 2.66 0.00
N LEU A 124 -4.97 2.95 -1.23
CA LEU A 124 -5.97 2.18 -1.96
C LEU A 124 -5.57 0.70 -2.05
N GLY A 125 -4.31 0.43 -2.38
CA GLY A 125 -3.76 -0.94 -2.40
C GLY A 125 -3.78 -1.59 -1.03
N GLY A 126 -3.70 -0.82 0.04
CA GLY A 126 -3.90 -1.29 1.42
C GLY A 126 -5.34 -1.73 1.67
N GLY A 127 -6.31 -0.98 1.16
CA GLY A 127 -7.72 -1.38 1.21
C GLY A 127 -7.99 -2.70 0.45
N VAL A 128 -7.39 -2.85 -0.71
CA VAL A 128 -7.44 -4.11 -1.49
C VAL A 128 -6.79 -5.25 -0.71
N ALA A 129 -5.62 -5.03 -0.14
CA ALA A 129 -4.90 -6.03 0.68
C ALA A 129 -5.73 -6.45 1.90
N PHE A 130 -6.36 -5.50 2.56
CA PHE A 130 -7.28 -5.78 3.68
C PHE A 130 -8.44 -6.68 3.24
N ARG A 131 -9.10 -6.34 2.14
CA ARG A 131 -10.21 -7.15 1.61
C ARG A 131 -9.75 -8.54 1.19
N MET A 132 -8.61 -8.66 0.51
CA MET A 132 -8.01 -9.95 0.18
C MET A 132 -7.81 -10.82 1.43
N ALA A 133 -7.24 -10.23 2.50
CA ALA A 133 -6.95 -10.95 3.73
C ALA A 133 -8.22 -11.37 4.51
N VAL A 134 -9.28 -10.56 4.46
CA VAL A 134 -10.57 -10.89 5.07
C VAL A 134 -11.29 -11.98 4.29
N GLN A 135 -11.34 -11.85 2.96
CA GLN A 135 -12.11 -12.73 2.07
C GLN A 135 -11.38 -14.03 1.74
N HIS A 136 -10.05 -14.02 1.74
CA HIS A 136 -9.18 -15.15 1.42
C HIS A 136 -8.02 -15.28 2.43
N PRO A 137 -8.32 -15.47 3.73
CA PRO A 137 -7.29 -15.50 4.76
C PRO A 137 -6.26 -16.63 4.57
N GLU A 138 -6.66 -17.71 3.90
CA GLU A 138 -5.78 -18.84 3.59
C GLU A 138 -4.66 -18.49 2.61
N THR A 139 -4.81 -17.41 1.83
CA THR A 139 -3.80 -16.99 0.85
C THR A 139 -2.80 -15.98 1.41
N VAL A 140 -3.05 -15.42 2.59
CA VAL A 140 -2.24 -14.35 3.17
C VAL A 140 -1.53 -14.85 4.42
N ARG A 141 -0.19 -14.87 4.38
CA ARG A 141 0.65 -15.29 5.51
C ARG A 141 0.86 -14.16 6.50
N ARG A 142 1.34 -13.03 6.04
CA ARG A 142 1.52 -11.79 6.81
C ARG A 142 1.03 -10.61 5.99
N LEU A 143 0.47 -9.62 6.67
CA LEU A 143 -0.16 -8.46 6.03
C LEU A 143 0.49 -7.17 6.54
N VAL A 144 0.97 -6.35 5.62
CA VAL A 144 1.45 -4.99 5.92
C VAL A 144 0.52 -3.99 5.26
N LEU A 145 -0.12 -3.16 6.06
CA LEU A 145 -1.01 -2.08 5.61
C LEU A 145 -0.31 -0.74 5.83
N VAL A 146 0.00 -0.06 4.74
CA VAL A 146 0.70 1.23 4.76
C VAL A 146 -0.29 2.33 4.48
N SER A 147 -0.45 3.26 5.43
CA SER A 147 -1.36 4.41 5.30
C SER A 147 -2.77 4.01 4.86
N THR A 148 -3.35 3.05 5.57
CA THR A 148 -4.67 2.48 5.31
C THR A 148 -5.49 2.46 6.58
N GLY A 149 -6.75 2.90 6.51
CA GLY A 149 -7.70 2.86 7.61
C GLY A 149 -8.72 1.74 7.45
N TYR A 150 -9.45 1.45 8.53
CA TYR A 150 -10.54 0.48 8.52
C TYR A 150 -11.89 1.10 8.21
N ALA A 151 -12.00 2.42 8.20
CA ALA A 151 -13.25 3.14 7.93
C ALA A 151 -12.96 4.53 7.34
N ALA A 152 -13.94 5.04 6.60
CA ALA A 152 -13.81 6.34 5.94
C ALA A 152 -13.69 7.52 6.93
N ASP A 153 -14.20 7.39 8.15
CA ASP A 153 -14.07 8.42 9.19
C ASP A 153 -12.67 8.53 9.80
N GLY A 154 -11.77 7.64 9.41
CA GLY A 154 -10.35 7.73 9.76
C GLY A 154 -9.61 8.88 9.13
N PHE A 155 -10.06 9.36 7.97
CA PHE A 155 -9.50 10.56 7.36
C PHE A 155 -9.82 11.81 8.18
N TYR A 156 -8.95 12.83 8.10
CA TYR A 156 -9.30 14.15 8.62
C TYR A 156 -10.57 14.67 7.97
N ASP A 157 -11.40 15.37 8.74
CA ASP A 157 -12.73 15.80 8.28
C ASP A 157 -12.66 16.71 7.05
N GLU A 158 -11.62 17.56 6.94
CA GLU A 158 -11.39 18.41 5.78
C GLU A 158 -11.08 17.66 4.48
N MET A 159 -10.63 16.40 4.58
CA MET A 159 -10.34 15.58 3.41
C MET A 159 -11.60 15.04 2.74
N ARG A 160 -12.65 14.79 3.48
CA ARG A 160 -13.87 14.14 2.99
C ARG A 160 -14.58 14.90 1.86
N PRO A 161 -14.81 16.22 1.97
CA PRO A 161 -15.41 16.98 0.88
C PRO A 161 -14.55 16.99 -0.39
N GLN A 162 -13.24 17.04 -0.24
CA GLN A 162 -12.31 17.04 -1.37
C GLN A 162 -12.33 15.70 -2.12
N GLN A 163 -12.32 14.59 -1.41
CA GLN A 163 -12.42 13.24 -1.98
C GLN A 163 -13.75 13.06 -2.74
N ALA A 164 -14.84 13.60 -2.21
CA ALA A 164 -16.16 13.51 -2.82
C ALA A 164 -16.28 14.28 -4.14
N GLN A 165 -15.42 15.25 -4.39
CA GLN A 165 -15.43 16.08 -5.60
C GLN A 165 -14.62 15.50 -6.75
N LEU A 166 -13.90 14.41 -6.56
CA LEU A 166 -13.09 13.82 -7.62
C LEU A 166 -13.98 13.32 -8.76
N SER A 167 -13.69 13.77 -9.97
CA SER A 167 -14.41 13.40 -11.19
C SER A 167 -13.55 13.60 -12.43
N ALA A 168 -14.05 13.20 -13.58
CA ALA A 168 -13.41 13.42 -14.88
C ALA A 168 -13.05 14.89 -15.13
N ALA A 169 -13.79 15.83 -14.57
CA ALA A 169 -13.55 17.27 -14.71
C ALA A 169 -12.17 17.70 -14.15
N ALA A 170 -11.59 16.94 -13.24
CA ALA A 170 -10.26 17.25 -12.70
C ALA A 170 -9.13 16.89 -13.67
N ALA A 171 -9.36 16.11 -14.71
CA ALA A 171 -8.32 15.60 -15.61
C ALA A 171 -7.47 16.70 -16.24
N GLU A 172 -8.11 17.77 -16.74
CA GLU A 172 -7.39 18.90 -17.37
C GLU A 172 -6.46 19.61 -16.38
N PHE A 173 -6.90 19.78 -15.13
CA PHE A 173 -6.10 20.44 -14.10
C PHE A 173 -4.95 19.58 -13.59
N MET A 174 -4.98 18.26 -13.84
CA MET A 174 -3.98 17.32 -13.35
C MET A 174 -2.84 17.06 -14.34
N LYS A 175 -2.89 17.58 -15.55
CA LYS A 175 -1.92 17.26 -16.62
C LYS A 175 -0.47 17.55 -16.26
N ASP A 176 -0.22 18.53 -15.39
CA ASP A 176 1.13 18.88 -14.94
C ASP A 176 1.53 18.16 -13.63
N THR A 177 0.64 17.33 -13.07
CA THR A 177 0.92 16.60 -11.84
C THR A 177 1.77 15.36 -12.10
N PRO A 178 2.59 14.93 -11.13
CA PRO A 178 3.33 13.67 -11.23
C PRO A 178 2.42 12.47 -11.44
N MET A 179 1.22 12.46 -10.85
CA MET A 179 0.24 11.37 -10.98
C MET A 179 -0.20 11.18 -12.43
N TYR A 180 -0.57 12.25 -13.12
CA TYR A 180 -0.95 12.18 -14.53
C TYR A 180 0.23 11.75 -15.41
N LYS A 181 1.39 12.36 -15.21
CA LYS A 181 2.61 12.04 -15.98
C LYS A 181 3.01 10.58 -15.81
N SER A 182 2.94 10.06 -14.58
CA SER A 182 3.22 8.64 -14.31
C SER A 182 2.19 7.72 -14.97
N TYR A 183 0.92 8.11 -14.94
CA TYR A 183 -0.15 7.35 -15.59
C TYR A 183 0.06 7.24 -17.09
N VAL A 184 0.22 8.37 -17.78
CA VAL A 184 0.36 8.38 -19.26
C VAL A 184 1.65 7.70 -19.73
N ALA A 185 2.67 7.66 -18.90
CA ALA A 185 3.95 7.03 -19.24
C ALA A 185 3.82 5.52 -19.46
N VAL A 186 2.85 4.86 -18.83
CA VAL A 186 2.72 3.39 -18.85
C VAL A 186 1.33 2.91 -19.27
N ALA A 187 0.31 3.76 -19.25
CA ALA A 187 -1.06 3.36 -19.60
C ALA A 187 -1.17 2.90 -21.03
N SER A 188 -1.85 1.78 -21.26
CA SER A 188 -2.19 1.29 -22.61
C SER A 188 -3.20 2.20 -23.31
N HIS A 189 -4.08 2.82 -22.52
CA HIS A 189 -5.14 3.73 -23.00
C HIS A 189 -5.11 5.02 -22.18
N PRO A 190 -4.11 5.92 -22.42
CA PRO A 190 -3.96 7.14 -21.63
C PRO A 190 -5.16 8.08 -21.70
N GLU A 191 -5.98 7.98 -22.75
CA GLU A 191 -7.24 8.70 -22.92
C GLU A 191 -8.31 8.31 -21.87
N ASP A 192 -8.14 7.22 -21.16
CA ASP A 192 -9.07 6.74 -20.13
C ASP A 192 -8.83 7.37 -18.76
N PHE A 193 -7.84 8.25 -18.61
CA PHE A 193 -7.57 8.90 -17.32
C PHE A 193 -8.80 9.61 -16.72
N PRO A 194 -9.60 10.36 -17.50
CA PRO A 194 -10.84 10.93 -16.97
C PRO A 194 -11.84 9.89 -16.45
N LYS A 195 -11.95 8.74 -17.12
CA LYS A 195 -12.82 7.64 -16.68
C LYS A 195 -12.34 7.04 -15.37
N LEU A 196 -11.03 6.91 -15.18
CA LEU A 196 -10.45 6.47 -13.91
C LEU A 196 -10.79 7.44 -12.79
N LEU A 197 -10.70 8.74 -13.03
CA LEU A 197 -11.07 9.77 -12.04
C LEU A 197 -12.56 9.66 -11.64
N ASP A 198 -13.45 9.42 -12.60
CA ASP A 198 -14.87 9.20 -12.31
C ASP A 198 -15.09 7.93 -11.47
N ALA A 199 -14.43 6.84 -11.81
CA ALA A 199 -14.54 5.58 -11.08
C ALA A 199 -14.04 5.72 -9.63
N LEU A 200 -12.90 6.36 -9.44
CA LEU A 200 -12.35 6.62 -8.10
C LEU A 200 -13.21 7.63 -7.32
N GLY A 201 -13.74 8.65 -7.97
CA GLY A 201 -14.66 9.60 -7.35
C GLY A 201 -15.96 8.93 -6.88
N ASN A 202 -16.55 8.08 -7.71
CA ASN A 202 -17.72 7.28 -7.35
C ASN A 202 -17.42 6.37 -6.15
N PHE A 203 -16.25 5.74 -6.13
CA PHE A 203 -15.80 4.93 -5.01
C PHE A 203 -15.62 5.77 -3.73
N MET A 204 -14.95 6.91 -3.81
CA MET A 204 -14.66 7.78 -2.66
C MET A 204 -15.91 8.45 -2.07
N ARG A 205 -16.98 8.63 -2.86
CA ARG A 205 -18.24 9.17 -2.36
C ARG A 205 -19.01 8.16 -1.51
N GLN A 206 -18.68 6.89 -1.58
CA GLN A 206 -19.27 5.86 -0.74
C GLN A 206 -18.58 5.90 0.63
N SER A 207 -19.38 5.93 1.68
CA SER A 207 -18.86 5.72 3.03
C SER A 207 -18.66 4.23 3.28
N TYR A 208 -17.59 3.87 3.97
CA TYR A 208 -17.35 2.48 4.36
C TYR A 208 -16.89 2.39 5.81
N ASP A 209 -17.19 1.26 6.43
CA ASP A 209 -16.72 0.91 7.76
C ASP A 209 -16.49 -0.61 7.79
N PHE A 210 -15.22 -1.00 7.86
CA PHE A 210 -14.79 -2.40 7.91
C PHE A 210 -14.48 -2.87 9.34
N SER A 211 -14.88 -2.13 10.36
CA SER A 211 -14.59 -2.47 11.75
C SER A 211 -15.04 -3.87 12.14
N ALA A 212 -16.21 -4.31 11.65
CA ALA A 212 -16.72 -5.66 11.89
C ALA A 212 -15.86 -6.77 11.27
N ASP A 213 -15.09 -6.47 10.24
CA ASP A 213 -14.23 -7.43 9.55
C ASP A 213 -12.81 -7.50 10.13
N VAL A 214 -12.39 -6.51 10.90
CA VAL A 214 -11.04 -6.50 11.51
C VAL A 214 -10.76 -7.76 12.33
N PRO A 215 -11.67 -8.26 13.19
CA PRO A 215 -11.45 -9.50 13.93
C PRO A 215 -11.33 -10.76 13.08
N LYS A 216 -11.72 -10.71 11.81
CA LYS A 216 -11.58 -11.83 10.87
C LYS A 216 -10.15 -12.00 10.36
N LEU A 217 -9.29 -11.01 10.58
CA LEU A 217 -7.87 -11.10 10.26
C LEU A 217 -7.16 -11.97 11.30
N LYS A 218 -6.73 -13.15 10.92
CA LYS A 218 -6.09 -14.14 11.82
C LYS A 218 -4.57 -14.20 11.66
N MET A 219 -4.05 -13.68 10.54
CA MET A 219 -2.62 -13.58 10.31
C MET A 219 -2.02 -12.40 11.08
N PRO A 220 -0.69 -12.40 11.30
CA PRO A 220 -0.01 -11.21 11.79
C PRO A 220 -0.20 -10.03 10.85
N VAL A 221 -0.49 -8.85 11.42
CA VAL A 221 -0.71 -7.61 10.69
C VAL A 221 0.23 -6.54 11.21
N MET A 222 0.90 -5.84 10.30
CA MET A 222 1.64 -4.63 10.61
C MET A 222 0.93 -3.44 9.99
N LEU A 223 0.70 -2.41 10.81
CA LEU A 223 0.25 -1.10 10.37
C LEU A 223 1.45 -0.15 10.32
N ALA A 224 1.55 0.63 9.24
CA ALA A 224 2.59 1.64 9.09
C ALA A 224 2.00 2.94 8.55
N TYR A 225 2.37 4.06 9.17
CA TYR A 225 1.89 5.40 8.81
C TYR A 225 3.03 6.40 8.88
N GLY A 226 2.89 7.53 8.19
CA GLY A 226 3.66 8.72 8.51
C GLY A 226 3.08 9.43 9.74
N ASP A 227 3.91 10.15 10.49
CA ASP A 227 3.41 10.97 11.61
C ASP A 227 2.57 12.18 11.14
N SER A 228 2.69 12.51 9.86
CA SER A 228 1.94 13.59 9.20
C SER A 228 1.07 13.05 8.07
N ASP A 229 0.45 11.90 8.29
CA ASP A 229 -0.41 11.21 7.33
C ASP A 229 -1.78 11.90 7.17
N MET A 230 -2.61 11.41 6.26
CA MET A 230 -3.98 11.90 6.08
C MET A 230 -5.00 11.24 7.01
N TYR A 231 -4.57 10.25 7.79
CA TYR A 231 -5.39 9.61 8.82
C TYR A 231 -5.19 10.26 10.18
N LYS A 232 -6.28 10.33 10.96
CA LYS A 232 -6.21 10.78 12.35
C LYS A 232 -5.42 9.79 13.19
N PRO A 233 -4.46 10.22 14.03
CA PRO A 233 -3.68 9.30 14.87
C PRO A 233 -4.53 8.40 15.76
N GLU A 234 -5.64 8.90 16.30
CA GLU A 234 -6.56 8.11 17.10
C GLU A 234 -7.19 6.94 16.31
N HIS A 235 -7.42 7.12 15.02
CA HIS A 235 -7.90 6.05 14.14
C HIS A 235 -6.84 4.96 13.94
N GLU A 236 -5.60 5.36 13.74
CA GLU A 236 -4.45 4.46 13.57
C GLU A 236 -4.27 3.59 14.81
N ILE A 237 -4.30 4.21 15.99
CA ILE A 237 -4.17 3.52 17.27
C ILE A 237 -5.36 2.59 17.51
N LYS A 238 -6.57 3.06 17.22
CA LYS A 238 -7.77 2.24 17.36
C LYS A 238 -7.71 1.00 16.48
N PHE A 239 -7.26 1.15 15.24
CA PHE A 239 -7.07 0.03 14.32
C PHE A 239 -6.11 -1.01 14.91
N TYR A 240 -4.98 -0.57 15.41
CA TYR A 240 -3.99 -1.42 16.05
C TYR A 240 -4.57 -2.17 17.27
N GLN A 241 -5.35 -1.48 18.11
CA GLN A 241 -6.03 -2.09 19.26
C GLN A 241 -7.08 -3.11 18.85
N MET A 242 -7.83 -2.84 17.79
CA MET A 242 -8.82 -3.79 17.26
C MET A 242 -8.18 -5.07 16.72
N LEU A 243 -6.95 -5.00 16.25
CA LEU A 243 -6.14 -6.15 15.86
C LEU A 243 -5.61 -6.95 17.05
N GLY A 244 -5.64 -6.38 18.24
CA GLY A 244 -5.13 -7.00 19.47
C GLY A 244 -3.79 -6.44 19.95
N GLY A 245 -3.27 -5.40 19.31
CA GLY A 245 -2.06 -4.71 19.74
C GLY A 245 -2.33 -3.61 20.76
N GLY A 246 -1.33 -3.20 21.52
CA GLY A 246 -1.40 -2.05 22.42
C GLY A 246 -2.44 -2.14 23.54
N LEU A 247 -2.88 -3.35 23.90
CA LEU A 247 -3.91 -3.57 24.93
C LEU A 247 -3.33 -3.77 26.31
N LYS A 248 -2.06 -4.17 26.43
CA LYS A 248 -1.34 -4.35 27.68
C LYS A 248 0.16 -4.28 27.46
N ASP A 249 0.92 -4.14 28.55
CA ASP A 249 2.37 -4.23 28.50
C ASP A 249 2.82 -5.62 28.02
N ALA A 250 3.82 -5.65 27.14
CA ALA A 250 4.37 -6.91 26.63
C ALA A 250 5.09 -7.74 27.69
N GLY A 251 5.48 -7.12 28.79
CA GLY A 251 6.26 -7.73 29.85
C GLY A 251 7.76 -7.65 29.60
N TRP A 252 8.52 -7.71 30.69
CA TRP A 252 9.98 -7.63 30.63
C TRP A 252 10.61 -8.71 29.73
N MET A 253 10.03 -9.92 29.76
CA MET A 253 10.47 -11.05 28.94
C MET A 253 9.70 -11.16 27.63
N ARG A 254 8.94 -10.12 27.25
CA ARG A 254 8.11 -10.08 26.04
C ARG A 254 7.02 -11.17 25.99
N GLU A 255 6.61 -11.70 27.15
CA GLU A 255 5.68 -12.81 27.27
C GLU A 255 4.27 -12.49 26.75
N ASN A 256 3.90 -11.21 26.71
CA ASN A 256 2.61 -10.73 26.21
C ASN A 256 2.75 -10.00 24.87
N LEU A 257 3.83 -10.23 24.12
CA LEU A 257 4.04 -9.57 22.85
C LEU A 257 2.92 -9.93 21.86
N SER A 258 2.27 -8.92 21.29
CA SER A 258 1.30 -9.12 20.21
C SER A 258 1.99 -9.70 19.00
N GLN A 259 1.27 -10.49 18.19
CA GLN A 259 1.75 -10.86 16.86
C GLN A 259 1.73 -9.68 15.87
N ASN A 260 1.02 -8.60 16.19
CA ASN A 260 0.84 -7.43 15.35
C ASN A 260 1.90 -6.37 15.63
N ARG A 261 2.12 -5.47 14.68
CA ARG A 261 3.11 -4.40 14.78
C ARG A 261 2.50 -3.07 14.37
N LEU A 262 3.04 -1.98 14.92
CA LEU A 262 2.69 -0.61 14.57
C LEU A 262 3.97 0.19 14.37
N ALA A 263 4.05 0.91 13.24
CA ALA A 263 5.08 1.89 12.98
C ALA A 263 4.42 3.21 12.60
N ILE A 264 4.81 4.29 13.28
CA ILE A 264 4.48 5.66 12.91
C ILE A 264 5.82 6.35 12.64
N LEU A 265 6.09 6.63 11.37
CA LEU A 265 7.40 7.07 10.90
C LEU A 265 7.52 8.58 10.95
N PRO A 266 8.52 9.13 11.65
CA PRO A 266 8.68 10.56 11.78
C PRO A 266 9.02 11.23 10.45
N ASN A 267 8.50 12.45 10.27
CA ASN A 267 8.74 13.28 9.09
C ASN A 267 8.29 12.61 7.78
N ARG A 268 7.23 11.80 7.85
CA ARG A 268 6.61 11.20 6.67
C ARG A 268 5.14 11.56 6.60
N THR A 269 4.69 11.80 5.38
CA THR A 269 3.31 12.09 5.03
C THR A 269 2.69 10.89 4.31
N HIS A 270 1.41 10.97 4.00
CA HIS A 270 0.76 9.98 3.13
C HIS A 270 1.43 9.84 1.76
N TYR A 271 2.05 10.92 1.27
CA TYR A 271 2.54 11.04 -0.10
C TYR A 271 4.02 10.67 -0.29
N ASP A 272 4.71 10.33 0.78
CA ASP A 272 6.13 9.95 0.74
C ASP A 272 6.48 8.74 1.61
N VAL A 273 5.57 8.28 2.47
CA VAL A 273 5.79 7.11 3.33
C VAL A 273 6.03 5.82 2.53
N PHE A 274 5.37 5.67 1.39
CA PHE A 274 5.41 4.44 0.61
C PHE A 274 6.78 4.15 -0.04
N PHE A 275 7.62 5.15 -0.22
CA PHE A 275 8.98 4.98 -0.74
C PHE A 275 10.09 5.21 0.30
N ALA A 276 9.70 5.39 1.56
CA ALA A 276 10.66 5.68 2.64
C ALA A 276 11.54 4.47 2.97
N PRO A 277 12.86 4.63 3.08
CA PRO A 277 13.74 3.55 3.54
C PRO A 277 13.36 3.05 4.94
N GLU A 278 12.86 3.92 5.81
CA GLU A 278 12.38 3.57 7.15
C GLU A 278 11.22 2.58 7.10
N LEU A 279 10.39 2.63 6.06
CA LEU A 279 9.30 1.68 5.87
C LEU A 279 9.83 0.27 5.66
N THR A 280 10.80 0.08 4.78
CA THR A 280 11.41 -1.24 4.54
C THR A 280 12.16 -1.73 5.78
N ALA A 281 12.86 -0.85 6.49
CA ALA A 281 13.56 -1.20 7.72
C ALA A 281 12.60 -1.70 8.81
N ALA A 282 11.38 -1.16 8.89
CA ALA A 282 10.36 -1.61 9.82
C ALA A 282 9.62 -2.88 9.32
N ALA A 283 9.32 -2.96 8.03
CA ALA A 283 8.49 -4.03 7.47
C ALA A 283 9.25 -5.35 7.26
N LEU A 284 10.51 -5.31 6.84
CA LEU A 284 11.28 -6.52 6.52
C LEU A 284 11.44 -7.47 7.71
N PRO A 285 11.82 -7.04 8.92
CA PRO A 285 11.87 -7.95 10.07
C PRO A 285 10.52 -8.61 10.35
N PHE A 286 9.43 -7.85 10.27
CA PHE A 286 8.08 -8.37 10.43
C PHE A 286 7.75 -9.43 9.35
N LEU A 287 8.00 -9.12 8.09
CA LEU A 287 7.76 -10.03 6.97
C LEU A 287 8.61 -11.30 7.06
N ASN A 288 9.82 -11.21 7.63
CA ASN A 288 10.70 -12.36 7.88
C ASN A 288 10.28 -13.18 9.11
N GLY A 289 9.24 -12.77 9.84
CA GLY A 289 8.77 -13.45 11.03
C GLY A 289 9.71 -13.30 12.22
N GLU A 290 10.53 -12.27 12.25
CA GLU A 290 11.46 -12.01 13.34
C GLU A 290 10.68 -11.50 14.58
N THR A 291 10.69 -12.29 15.62
CA THR A 291 10.00 -11.97 16.88
C THR A 291 10.96 -11.80 18.06
N LYS A 292 12.20 -12.30 17.89
CA LYS A 292 13.22 -12.24 18.93
C LYS A 292 14.14 -11.05 18.70
N VAL A 293 14.45 -10.36 19.78
CA VAL A 293 15.50 -9.34 19.82
C VAL A 293 16.50 -9.77 20.89
N LYS A 294 17.76 -9.32 20.77
CA LYS A 294 18.76 -9.54 21.80
C LYS A 294 18.31 -8.88 23.10
N SER A 295 18.45 -9.57 24.22
CA SER A 295 18.23 -8.97 25.52
C SER A 295 19.36 -7.97 25.83
N TRP A 296 19.13 -7.11 26.83
CA TRP A 296 20.12 -6.11 27.19
C TRP A 296 21.45 -6.74 27.64
N ASP A 297 21.40 -7.79 28.44
CA ASP A 297 22.61 -8.51 28.90
C ASP A 297 23.36 -9.19 27.73
N GLU A 298 22.67 -9.70 26.72
CA GLU A 298 23.30 -10.21 25.49
C GLU A 298 24.04 -9.10 24.76
N VAL A 299 23.41 -7.92 24.58
CA VAL A 299 24.03 -6.78 23.91
C VAL A 299 25.25 -6.26 24.69
N VAL A 300 25.14 -6.15 26.02
CA VAL A 300 26.26 -5.71 26.88
C VAL A 300 27.40 -6.72 26.88
N GLY A 301 27.09 -8.03 26.80
CA GLY A 301 28.08 -9.08 26.74
C GLY A 301 28.95 -9.05 25.48
N GLU A 302 28.38 -8.58 24.36
CA GLU A 302 29.09 -8.45 23.08
C GLU A 302 30.07 -7.29 23.02
N THR A 303 29.96 -6.31 23.93
CA THR A 303 30.86 -5.13 23.98
C THR A 303 32.12 -5.36 24.83
N LYS A 304 32.32 -6.56 25.36
CA LYS A 304 33.52 -6.99 26.09
C LYS A 304 34.41 -7.82 25.17
#